data_86115f0f1cd75d2fcb1e8a5d64e8f551
#
_entry.id   86115f0f1cd75d2fcb1e8a5d64e8f551
#
_cell.length_a   1.000
_cell.length_b   1.000
_cell.length_c   1.000
_cell.angle_alpha   90.00
_cell.angle_beta   90.00
_cell.angle_gamma   90.00
#
_symmetry.space_group_name_H-M   'P 1'
#
loop_
_entity.id
_entity.type
_entity.pdbx_description
1 polymer ?
#
loop_
_entity_poly.entity_id
_entity_poly.type
_entity_poly.pdbx_seq_one_letter_code
_entity_poly.pdbx_strand_id
1 'polypeptide(L)'
;MGIVRVEPNPSRALTASEFHQLSDVPAAAIWLANIDNANTRRAYQSDVGEFVAFVGIEHPDEFRDVARAHIIAWRGTLEARELAPATIRRKLAAVSSLFDHLCNENAVPHNPVGGVKRPAADNNEGKTPALSDDQARKLLKAPEGDSIKATRDRAILSVYLFHALRRTELADMRVGDLTERRGVMHFRVFGKGSKTRYVPVHPAALSALQEYLTVAGHFEDRWGAMFRPIVNNRTGKLHESITGDGVYKMLKKYAVKAGITMEGLCLHALRATAATNALENKSDIAFVQQWLGHANISTTKLYDRRSSRPEDSPTFVVSY
;
A
#
# COMPACT_ATOMS: atom_id res chain seq x y z
N MET A 1 -39.52 -36.72 19.30
CA MET A 1 -39.04 -35.58 18.45
C MET A 1 -38.47 -36.18 17.18
N GLY A 2 -39.21 -36.07 16.06
CA GLY A 2 -38.82 -36.67 14.79
C GLY A 2 -37.71 -35.85 14.15
N ILE A 3 -36.65 -36.54 13.81
CA ILE A 3 -35.53 -35.95 12.99
C ILE A 3 -36.10 -35.72 11.60
N VAL A 4 -36.28 -34.45 11.21
CA VAL A 4 -36.64 -34.07 9.83
C VAL A 4 -35.51 -34.47 8.93
N ARG A 5 -35.65 -35.52 8.13
CA ARG A 5 -34.72 -35.82 7.03
C ARG A 5 -34.89 -34.73 5.99
N VAL A 6 -33.88 -33.85 5.92
CA VAL A 6 -33.76 -32.87 4.82
C VAL A 6 -33.20 -33.64 3.62
N GLU A 7 -33.97 -33.73 2.53
CA GLU A 7 -33.46 -34.28 1.28
C GLU A 7 -32.32 -33.44 0.75
N PRO A 8 -31.24 -34.01 0.17
CA PRO A 8 -30.15 -33.25 -0.36
C PRO A 8 -30.60 -32.33 -1.49
N ASN A 9 -30.47 -31.03 -1.27
CA ASN A 9 -30.74 -30.02 -2.29
C ASN A 9 -29.65 -30.10 -3.37
N PRO A 10 -29.98 -30.43 -4.63
CA PRO A 10 -29.03 -30.59 -5.73
C PRO A 10 -28.27 -29.29 -6.10
N SER A 11 -28.62 -28.15 -5.50
CA SER A 11 -27.91 -26.86 -5.68
C SER A 11 -26.92 -26.54 -4.58
N ARG A 12 -26.59 -27.45 -3.64
CA ARG A 12 -25.55 -27.22 -2.65
C ARG A 12 -24.18 -27.21 -3.31
N ALA A 13 -23.46 -26.09 -3.17
CA ALA A 13 -22.09 -25.95 -3.63
C ALA A 13 -21.08 -26.81 -2.82
N LEU A 14 -21.47 -27.26 -1.58
CA LEU A 14 -20.67 -28.11 -0.71
C LEU A 14 -21.36 -29.44 -0.47
N THR A 15 -20.60 -30.52 -0.52
CA THR A 15 -21.05 -31.85 -0.03
C THR A 15 -21.20 -31.83 1.50
N ALA A 16 -21.94 -32.80 2.06
CA ALA A 16 -22.07 -32.92 3.52
C ALA A 16 -20.71 -33.15 4.20
N SER A 17 -19.80 -33.89 3.56
CA SER A 17 -18.43 -34.13 4.06
C SER A 17 -17.63 -32.83 4.08
N GLU A 18 -17.65 -32.04 3.01
CA GLU A 18 -16.95 -30.74 2.96
C GLU A 18 -17.52 -29.75 3.98
N PHE A 19 -18.86 -29.77 4.21
CA PHE A 19 -19.48 -28.95 5.23
C PHE A 19 -18.97 -29.28 6.63
N HIS A 20 -18.86 -30.59 6.97
CA HIS A 20 -18.32 -31.01 8.27
C HIS A 20 -16.83 -30.70 8.41
N GLN A 21 -16.03 -30.88 7.34
CA GLN A 21 -14.60 -30.55 7.36
C GLN A 21 -14.35 -29.06 7.63
N LEU A 22 -15.23 -28.18 7.13
CA LEU A 22 -15.12 -26.74 7.40
C LEU A 22 -15.40 -26.39 8.87
N SER A 23 -16.17 -27.19 9.58
CA SER A 23 -16.44 -26.99 11.02
C SER A 23 -15.22 -27.28 11.90
N ASP A 24 -14.27 -28.04 11.39
CA ASP A 24 -13.04 -28.42 12.10
C ASP A 24 -11.85 -27.47 11.84
N VAL A 25 -12.07 -26.41 11.04
CA VAL A 25 -11.01 -25.44 10.73
C VAL A 25 -10.65 -24.62 11.99
N PRO A 26 -9.37 -24.53 12.38
CA PRO A 26 -8.97 -23.75 13.55
C PRO A 26 -9.38 -22.26 13.42
N ALA A 27 -9.87 -21.67 14.50
CA ALA A 27 -10.31 -20.28 14.56
C ALA A 27 -9.26 -19.28 14.02
N ALA A 28 -7.99 -19.53 14.30
CA ALA A 28 -6.88 -18.71 13.79
C ALA A 28 -6.77 -18.75 12.26
N ALA A 29 -7.07 -19.89 11.62
CA ALA A 29 -7.05 -20.03 10.17
C ALA A 29 -8.25 -19.29 9.55
N ILE A 30 -9.43 -19.37 10.15
CA ILE A 30 -10.62 -18.63 9.75
C ILE A 30 -10.35 -17.13 9.84
N TRP A 31 -9.78 -16.66 10.95
CA TRP A 31 -9.40 -15.26 11.12
C TRP A 31 -8.46 -14.77 10.02
N LEU A 32 -7.39 -15.51 9.72
CA LEU A 32 -6.45 -15.13 8.67
C LEU A 32 -7.10 -15.12 7.29
N ALA A 33 -7.98 -16.10 6.99
CA ALA A 33 -8.70 -16.16 5.72
C ALA A 33 -9.66 -14.98 5.52
N ASN A 34 -10.23 -14.46 6.61
CA ASN A 34 -11.15 -13.31 6.60
C ASN A 34 -10.43 -11.94 6.44
N ILE A 35 -9.11 -11.92 6.37
CA ILE A 35 -8.34 -10.70 6.06
C ILE A 35 -8.13 -10.61 4.56
N ASP A 36 -8.87 -9.76 3.86
CA ASP A 36 -8.84 -9.62 2.40
C ASP A 36 -7.45 -9.28 1.85
N ASN A 37 -6.77 -8.33 2.48
CA ASN A 37 -5.48 -7.83 1.98
C ASN A 37 -4.33 -8.78 2.35
N ALA A 38 -3.70 -9.39 1.35
CA ALA A 38 -2.61 -10.35 1.52
C ALA A 38 -1.39 -9.78 2.30
N ASN A 39 -1.08 -8.47 2.14
CA ASN A 39 0.02 -7.84 2.87
C ASN A 39 -0.36 -7.62 4.35
N THR A 40 -1.60 -7.25 4.63
CA THR A 40 -2.12 -7.14 6.00
C THR A 40 -2.13 -8.51 6.67
N ARG A 41 -2.63 -9.53 5.95
CA ARG A 41 -2.65 -10.93 6.43
C ARG A 41 -1.25 -11.41 6.83
N ARG A 42 -0.25 -11.22 5.96
CA ARG A 42 1.14 -11.59 6.25
C ARG A 42 1.72 -10.83 7.43
N ALA A 43 1.46 -9.51 7.51
CA ALA A 43 1.93 -8.69 8.62
C ALA A 43 1.29 -9.13 9.94
N TYR A 44 -0.02 -9.35 9.95
CA TYR A 44 -0.75 -9.78 11.14
C TYR A 44 -0.34 -11.19 11.60
N GLN A 45 -0.14 -12.10 10.65
CA GLN A 45 0.37 -13.44 10.96
C GLN A 45 1.73 -13.38 11.67
N SER A 46 2.65 -12.56 11.15
CA SER A 46 3.97 -12.35 11.77
C SER A 46 3.87 -11.68 13.14
N ASP A 47 2.99 -10.66 13.29
CA ASP A 47 2.84 -9.92 14.53
C ASP A 47 2.21 -10.77 15.63
N VAL A 48 1.22 -11.59 15.30
CA VAL A 48 0.59 -12.54 16.23
C VAL A 48 1.55 -13.65 16.58
N GLY A 49 2.31 -14.20 15.63
CA GLY A 49 3.34 -15.20 15.91
C GLY A 49 4.40 -14.70 16.89
N GLU A 50 4.82 -13.42 16.77
CA GLU A 50 5.74 -12.81 17.73
C GLU A 50 5.12 -12.67 19.14
N PHE A 51 3.83 -12.32 19.22
CA PHE A 51 3.11 -12.24 20.49
C PHE A 51 2.96 -13.62 21.15
N VAL A 52 2.54 -14.63 20.40
CA VAL A 52 2.41 -16.02 20.86
C VAL A 52 3.73 -16.54 21.41
N ALA A 53 4.83 -16.30 20.69
CA ALA A 53 6.16 -16.68 21.16
C ALA A 53 6.58 -15.92 22.43
N PHE A 54 6.18 -14.64 22.57
CA PHE A 54 6.49 -13.84 23.76
C PHE A 54 5.77 -14.35 25.01
N VAL A 55 4.48 -14.70 24.90
CA VAL A 55 3.70 -15.21 26.06
C VAL A 55 3.88 -16.69 26.31
N GLY A 56 4.48 -17.43 25.34
CA GLY A 56 4.75 -18.88 25.47
C GLY A 56 3.50 -19.75 25.26
N ILE A 57 2.53 -19.29 24.46
CA ILE A 57 1.33 -20.09 24.12
C ILE A 57 1.74 -21.27 23.23
N GLU A 58 1.44 -22.48 23.67
CA GLU A 58 1.66 -23.75 22.96
C GLU A 58 0.33 -24.33 22.43
N HIS A 59 -0.76 -24.12 23.17
CA HIS A 59 -2.07 -24.67 22.84
C HIS A 59 -3.12 -23.57 22.68
N PRO A 60 -4.12 -23.73 21.75
CA PRO A 60 -5.14 -22.72 21.50
C PRO A 60 -5.96 -22.31 22.72
N ASP A 61 -6.20 -23.22 23.64
CA ASP A 61 -7.00 -22.95 24.85
C ASP A 61 -6.33 -21.93 25.78
N GLU A 62 -5.01 -21.79 25.74
CA GLU A 62 -4.23 -20.86 26.56
C GLU A 62 -4.49 -19.39 26.23
N PHE A 63 -5.09 -19.11 25.06
CA PHE A 63 -5.54 -17.74 24.76
C PHE A 63 -6.54 -17.21 25.79
N ARG A 64 -7.25 -18.09 26.52
CA ARG A 64 -8.18 -17.70 27.59
C ARG A 64 -7.48 -17.10 28.80
N ASP A 65 -6.23 -17.46 29.02
CA ASP A 65 -5.43 -17.03 30.16
C ASP A 65 -4.67 -15.72 29.88
N VAL A 66 -4.74 -15.23 28.65
CA VAL A 66 -4.10 -13.98 28.29
C VAL A 66 -4.84 -12.80 28.91
N ALA A 67 -4.22 -12.17 29.89
CA ALA A 67 -4.71 -10.98 30.56
C ALA A 67 -4.10 -9.70 29.96
N ARG A 68 -4.72 -8.55 30.28
CA ARG A 68 -4.19 -7.23 29.89
C ARG A 68 -2.73 -7.01 30.29
N ALA A 69 -2.31 -7.59 31.44
CA ALA A 69 -0.94 -7.48 31.93
C ALA A 69 0.07 -8.06 30.91
N HIS A 70 -0.26 -9.19 30.24
CA HIS A 70 0.60 -9.78 29.19
C HIS A 70 0.76 -8.84 28.01
N ILE A 71 -0.33 -8.17 27.60
CA ILE A 71 -0.29 -7.19 26.49
C ILE A 71 0.56 -5.96 26.87
N ILE A 72 0.44 -5.47 28.11
CA ILE A 72 1.23 -4.35 28.62
C ILE A 72 2.73 -4.73 28.68
N ALA A 73 3.04 -5.93 29.18
CA ALA A 73 4.41 -6.43 29.22
C ALA A 73 5.01 -6.56 27.81
N TRP A 74 4.24 -7.14 26.85
CA TRP A 74 4.69 -7.23 25.47
C TRP A 74 4.92 -5.84 24.84
N ARG A 75 4.00 -4.90 25.04
CA ARG A 75 4.21 -3.53 24.59
C ARG A 75 5.52 -2.94 25.16
N GLY A 76 5.79 -3.15 26.45
CA GLY A 76 7.02 -2.69 27.08
C GLY A 76 8.27 -3.27 26.42
N THR A 77 8.27 -4.56 26.04
CA THR A 77 9.40 -5.15 25.29
C THR A 77 9.54 -4.58 23.88
N LEU A 78 8.44 -4.25 23.21
CA LEU A 78 8.49 -3.58 21.90
C LEU A 78 9.05 -2.16 22.00
N GLU A 79 8.69 -1.42 23.06
CA GLU A 79 9.22 -0.09 23.39
C GLU A 79 10.72 -0.16 23.73
N ALA A 80 11.14 -1.14 24.55
CA ALA A 80 12.56 -1.36 24.90
C ALA A 80 13.43 -1.75 23.70
N ARG A 81 12.84 -2.31 22.64
CA ARG A 81 13.49 -2.56 21.35
C ARG A 81 13.49 -1.34 20.43
N GLU A 82 13.09 -0.18 20.92
CA GLU A 82 13.03 1.08 20.19
C GLU A 82 12.24 1.01 18.87
N LEU A 83 11.19 0.17 18.81
CA LEU A 83 10.36 0.08 17.61
C LEU A 83 9.54 1.37 17.43
N ALA A 84 9.43 1.80 16.18
CA ALA A 84 8.64 2.98 15.84
C ALA A 84 7.19 2.88 16.38
N PRO A 85 6.61 3.98 16.91
CA PRO A 85 5.25 4.02 17.45
C PRO A 85 4.20 3.41 16.51
N ALA A 86 4.30 3.67 15.21
CA ALA A 86 3.42 3.11 14.18
C ALA A 86 3.53 1.56 14.10
N THR A 87 4.73 1.01 14.27
CA THR A 87 4.96 -0.44 14.28
C THR A 87 4.32 -1.08 15.52
N ILE A 88 4.50 -0.50 16.70
CA ILE A 88 3.89 -0.98 17.95
C ILE A 88 2.37 -0.92 17.85
N ARG A 89 1.81 0.18 17.34
CA ARG A 89 0.36 0.32 17.10
C ARG A 89 -0.18 -0.75 16.16
N ARG A 90 0.52 -1.08 15.07
CA ARG A 90 0.12 -2.13 14.13
C ARG A 90 0.14 -3.50 14.79
N LYS A 91 1.18 -3.81 15.56
CA LYS A 91 1.32 -5.08 16.29
C LYS A 91 0.19 -5.26 17.30
N LEU A 92 -0.10 -4.25 18.11
CA LEU A 92 -1.23 -4.27 19.02
C LEU A 92 -2.59 -4.39 18.29
N ALA A 93 -2.73 -3.80 17.11
CA ALA A 93 -3.93 -3.94 16.30
C ALA A 93 -4.10 -5.35 15.75
N ALA A 94 -3.01 -6.03 15.36
CA ALA A 94 -3.06 -7.42 14.90
C ALA A 94 -3.54 -8.37 16.01
N VAL A 95 -2.97 -8.24 17.20
CA VAL A 95 -3.37 -9.04 18.37
C VAL A 95 -4.81 -8.72 18.78
N SER A 96 -5.21 -7.44 18.81
CA SER A 96 -6.60 -7.02 19.06
C SER A 96 -7.57 -7.66 18.08
N SER A 97 -7.25 -7.65 16.78
CA SER A 97 -8.08 -8.25 15.74
C SER A 97 -8.26 -9.77 15.91
N LEU A 98 -7.20 -10.47 16.33
CA LEU A 98 -7.31 -11.90 16.67
C LEU A 98 -8.24 -12.12 17.87
N PHE A 99 -8.05 -11.37 18.95
CA PHE A 99 -8.89 -11.52 20.15
C PHE A 99 -10.34 -11.12 19.91
N ASP A 100 -10.61 -10.11 19.06
CA ASP A 100 -11.98 -9.78 18.64
C ASP A 100 -12.63 -10.98 17.92
N HIS A 101 -11.88 -11.64 17.04
CA HIS A 101 -12.36 -12.86 16.36
C HIS A 101 -12.59 -14.00 17.38
N LEU A 102 -11.64 -14.27 18.27
CA LEU A 102 -11.79 -15.31 19.29
C LEU A 102 -12.97 -15.05 20.26
N CYS A 103 -13.28 -13.77 20.55
CA CYS A 103 -14.48 -13.42 21.31
C CYS A 103 -15.75 -13.76 20.51
N ASN A 104 -15.79 -13.46 19.22
CA ASN A 104 -16.94 -13.76 18.35
C ASN A 104 -17.18 -15.27 18.22
N GLU A 105 -16.13 -16.06 18.28
CA GLU A 105 -16.20 -17.54 18.28
C GLU A 105 -16.43 -18.12 19.70
N ASN A 106 -16.63 -17.28 20.73
CA ASN A 106 -16.73 -17.69 22.15
C ASN A 106 -15.53 -18.50 22.67
N ALA A 107 -14.38 -18.39 22.01
CA ALA A 107 -13.15 -19.05 22.41
C ALA A 107 -12.49 -18.37 23.60
N VAL A 108 -12.65 -17.05 23.75
CA VAL A 108 -12.18 -16.24 24.88
C VAL A 108 -13.29 -15.32 25.41
N PRO A 109 -13.29 -14.96 26.70
CA PRO A 109 -14.38 -14.17 27.29
C PRO A 109 -14.32 -12.67 26.92
N HIS A 110 -13.16 -12.13 26.62
CA HIS A 110 -12.97 -10.71 26.28
C HIS A 110 -11.64 -10.47 25.56
N ASN A 111 -11.54 -9.29 24.93
CA ASN A 111 -10.30 -8.86 24.26
C ASN A 111 -9.37 -8.17 25.30
N PRO A 112 -8.21 -8.76 25.65
CA PRO A 112 -7.29 -8.21 26.65
C PRO A 112 -6.55 -6.94 26.16
N VAL A 113 -6.57 -6.65 24.85
CA VAL A 113 -5.95 -5.44 24.27
C VAL A 113 -6.80 -4.20 24.55
N GLY A 114 -8.08 -4.41 24.87
CA GLY A 114 -9.00 -3.34 25.23
C GLY A 114 -8.46 -2.50 26.40
N GLY A 115 -8.41 -1.17 26.24
CA GLY A 115 -7.91 -0.25 27.26
C GLY A 115 -6.39 -0.20 27.43
N VAL A 116 -5.61 -0.96 26.65
CA VAL A 116 -4.15 -0.81 26.60
C VAL A 116 -3.78 0.48 25.91
N LYS A 117 -3.04 1.36 26.58
CA LYS A 117 -2.57 2.62 26.00
C LYS A 117 -1.63 2.34 24.84
N ARG A 118 -1.96 2.90 23.67
CA ARG A 118 -1.10 2.81 22.48
C ARG A 118 -0.14 3.98 22.45
N PRO A 119 1.11 3.81 21.99
CA PRO A 119 2.03 4.92 21.78
C PRO A 119 1.38 6.02 20.94
N ALA A 120 1.67 7.29 21.24
CA ALA A 120 1.15 8.40 20.47
C ALA A 120 1.49 8.22 18.99
N ALA A 121 0.54 8.48 18.10
CA ALA A 121 0.88 8.63 16.71
C ALA A 121 1.68 9.94 16.60
N ASP A 122 2.87 9.87 16.04
CA ASP A 122 3.55 11.09 15.61
C ASP A 122 2.64 11.77 14.59
N ASN A 123 2.00 12.84 14.98
CA ASN A 123 1.19 13.70 14.11
C ASN A 123 2.08 14.54 13.18
N ASN A 124 3.23 14.03 12.85
CA ASN A 124 4.29 14.80 12.29
C ASN A 124 4.16 14.97 10.79
N GLU A 125 4.52 16.18 10.42
CA GLU A 125 5.04 16.55 9.12
C GLU A 125 5.63 15.33 8.41
N GLY A 126 5.23 15.13 7.17
CA GLY A 126 5.55 13.89 6.45
C GLY A 126 7.03 13.54 6.53
N LYS A 127 7.35 12.55 7.36
CA LYS A 127 8.71 11.99 7.49
C LYS A 127 9.22 11.39 6.17
N THR A 128 8.34 11.20 5.18
CA THR A 128 8.75 10.74 3.86
C THR A 128 9.48 11.84 3.14
N PRO A 129 10.76 11.66 2.79
CA PRO A 129 11.51 12.68 2.08
C PRO A 129 10.89 12.95 0.70
N ALA A 130 10.99 14.18 0.21
CA ALA A 130 10.67 14.55 -1.14
C ALA A 130 11.91 15.09 -1.85
N LEU A 131 12.06 14.74 -3.12
CA LEU A 131 13.13 15.27 -3.97
C LEU A 131 12.88 16.75 -4.24
N SER A 132 13.94 17.53 -4.35
CA SER A 132 13.85 18.86 -4.95
C SER A 132 13.54 18.74 -6.44
N ASP A 133 13.10 19.83 -7.06
CA ASP A 133 12.82 19.88 -8.50
C ASP A 133 14.03 19.50 -9.35
N ASP A 134 15.23 19.95 -8.95
CA ASP A 134 16.47 19.59 -9.64
C ASP A 134 16.83 18.13 -9.51
N GLN A 135 16.63 17.54 -8.33
CA GLN A 135 16.80 16.11 -8.12
C GLN A 135 15.80 15.30 -8.94
N ALA A 136 14.53 15.71 -8.98
CA ALA A 136 13.50 15.06 -9.78
C ALA A 136 13.83 15.13 -11.28
N ARG A 137 14.27 16.29 -11.79
CA ARG A 137 14.72 16.43 -13.19
C ARG A 137 15.94 15.56 -13.52
N LYS A 138 16.95 15.49 -12.63
CA LYS A 138 18.10 14.59 -12.79
C LYS A 138 17.68 13.14 -12.83
N LEU A 139 16.77 12.74 -11.94
CA LEU A 139 16.26 11.37 -11.88
C LEU A 139 15.51 10.99 -13.16
N LEU A 140 14.64 11.87 -13.69
CA LEU A 140 13.92 11.64 -14.94
C LEU A 140 14.87 11.45 -16.14
N LYS A 141 16.02 12.13 -16.17
CA LYS A 141 17.03 12.05 -17.23
C LYS A 141 18.01 10.89 -17.06
N ALA A 142 18.06 10.26 -15.88
CA ALA A 142 19.06 9.24 -15.56
C ALA A 142 18.97 7.95 -16.40
N PRO A 143 17.78 7.48 -16.88
CA PRO A 143 17.71 6.37 -17.84
C PRO A 143 18.06 6.85 -19.25
N GLU A 144 19.30 6.62 -19.69
CA GLU A 144 19.82 7.00 -21.00
C GLU A 144 19.73 5.87 -22.02
N GLY A 145 19.64 6.23 -23.31
CA GLY A 145 19.60 5.31 -24.44
C GLY A 145 18.21 4.74 -24.73
N ASP A 146 18.12 3.90 -25.78
CA ASP A 146 16.86 3.47 -26.39
C ASP A 146 16.56 1.97 -26.19
N SER A 147 17.29 1.33 -25.27
CA SER A 147 17.03 -0.07 -24.91
C SER A 147 15.66 -0.20 -24.25
N ILE A 148 15.01 -1.36 -24.41
CA ILE A 148 13.73 -1.68 -23.73
C ILE A 148 13.81 -1.37 -22.21
N LYS A 149 14.99 -1.62 -21.62
CA LYS A 149 15.21 -1.31 -20.21
C LYS A 149 15.20 0.19 -19.94
N ALA A 150 15.89 0.97 -20.71
CA ALA A 150 16.03 2.42 -20.53
C ALA A 150 14.66 3.13 -20.77
N THR A 151 13.95 2.76 -21.86
CA THR A 151 12.63 3.30 -22.18
C THR A 151 11.60 2.94 -21.11
N ARG A 152 11.59 1.70 -20.63
CA ARG A 152 10.74 1.25 -19.51
C ARG A 152 11.00 2.06 -18.23
N ASP A 153 12.27 2.16 -17.85
CA ASP A 153 12.66 2.78 -16.58
C ASP A 153 12.36 4.29 -16.60
N ARG A 154 12.54 4.95 -17.75
CA ARG A 154 12.13 6.34 -18.02
C ARG A 154 10.63 6.51 -17.89
N ALA A 155 9.83 5.62 -18.48
CA ALA A 155 8.38 5.65 -18.38
C ALA A 155 7.90 5.45 -16.92
N ILE A 156 8.47 4.49 -16.18
CA ILE A 156 8.15 4.27 -14.76
C ILE A 156 8.42 5.51 -13.92
N LEU A 157 9.60 6.12 -14.06
CA LEU A 157 9.95 7.34 -13.29
C LEU A 157 9.05 8.52 -13.64
N SER A 158 8.71 8.69 -14.93
CA SER A 158 7.77 9.72 -15.38
C SER A 158 6.38 9.50 -14.80
N VAL A 159 5.88 8.26 -14.83
CA VAL A 159 4.56 7.95 -14.24
C VAL A 159 4.54 8.22 -12.74
N TYR A 160 5.58 7.89 -11.99
CA TYR A 160 5.63 8.20 -10.55
C TYR A 160 5.66 9.70 -10.27
N LEU A 161 6.57 10.43 -10.93
CA LEU A 161 6.82 11.84 -10.62
C LEU A 161 5.71 12.78 -11.12
N PHE A 162 4.96 12.37 -12.15
CA PHE A 162 3.84 13.17 -12.66
C PHE A 162 2.46 12.73 -12.14
N HIS A 163 2.29 11.53 -11.57
CA HIS A 163 0.94 11.03 -11.21
C HIS A 163 0.82 10.53 -9.78
N ALA A 164 1.90 10.56 -9.00
CA ALA A 164 1.92 10.21 -7.58
C ALA A 164 1.26 8.85 -7.25
N LEU A 165 1.40 7.86 -8.12
CA LEU A 165 0.80 6.53 -7.92
C LEU A 165 1.41 5.79 -6.73
N ARG A 166 0.62 4.90 -6.10
CA ARG A 166 1.14 3.95 -5.12
C ARG A 166 1.95 2.85 -5.80
N ARG A 167 2.87 2.22 -5.06
CA ARG A 167 3.70 1.12 -5.57
C ARG A 167 2.88 0.00 -6.21
N THR A 168 1.81 -0.41 -5.55
CA THR A 168 0.92 -1.46 -6.06
C THR A 168 0.10 -0.98 -7.25
N GLU A 169 -0.38 0.26 -7.23
CA GLU A 169 -1.16 0.83 -8.34
C GLU A 169 -0.37 0.82 -9.65
N LEU A 170 0.92 1.19 -9.61
CA LEU A 170 1.77 1.11 -10.81
C LEU A 170 2.08 -0.33 -11.20
N ALA A 171 2.41 -1.20 -10.22
CA ALA A 171 2.76 -2.59 -10.51
C ALA A 171 1.58 -3.37 -11.12
N ASP A 172 0.35 -3.11 -10.66
CA ASP A 172 -0.86 -3.83 -11.10
C ASP A 172 -1.48 -3.24 -12.38
N MET A 173 -0.93 -2.12 -12.89
CA MET A 173 -1.44 -1.42 -14.06
C MET A 173 -1.33 -2.26 -15.33
N ARG A 174 -2.39 -2.29 -16.12
CA ARG A 174 -2.45 -2.97 -17.43
C ARG A 174 -2.42 -1.95 -18.56
N VAL A 175 -2.02 -2.38 -19.75
CA VAL A 175 -2.02 -1.51 -20.95
C VAL A 175 -3.42 -0.92 -21.20
N GLY A 176 -4.47 -1.72 -21.03
CA GLY A 176 -5.86 -1.27 -21.18
C GLY A 176 -6.38 -0.30 -20.11
N ASP A 177 -5.58 0.00 -19.06
CA ASP A 177 -5.90 1.04 -18.09
C ASP A 177 -5.52 2.44 -18.57
N LEU A 178 -4.79 2.54 -19.68
CA LEU A 178 -4.60 3.78 -20.42
C LEU A 178 -5.82 3.99 -21.34
N THR A 179 -6.68 4.94 -20.99
CA THR A 179 -7.97 5.17 -21.65
C THR A 179 -8.16 6.64 -21.99
N GLU A 180 -8.74 6.91 -23.14
CA GLU A 180 -9.13 8.28 -23.51
C GLU A 180 -10.49 8.63 -22.89
N ARG A 181 -10.58 9.82 -22.33
CA ARG A 181 -11.82 10.40 -21.82
C ARG A 181 -11.90 11.87 -22.20
N ARG A 182 -12.91 12.25 -22.98
CA ARG A 182 -13.13 13.63 -23.43
C ARG A 182 -11.90 14.24 -24.11
N GLY A 183 -11.23 13.47 -24.97
CA GLY A 183 -10.04 13.92 -25.71
C GLY A 183 -8.73 13.94 -24.88
N VAL A 184 -8.75 13.48 -23.63
CA VAL A 184 -7.58 13.43 -22.76
C VAL A 184 -7.30 11.99 -22.31
N MET A 185 -6.04 11.58 -22.40
CA MET A 185 -5.62 10.28 -21.91
C MET A 185 -5.62 10.26 -20.38
N HIS A 186 -6.14 9.16 -19.80
CA HIS A 186 -6.23 8.95 -18.37
C HIS A 186 -5.72 7.57 -17.99
N PHE A 187 -5.11 7.47 -16.83
CA PHE A 187 -4.93 6.19 -16.14
C PHE A 187 -6.20 5.86 -15.35
N ARG A 188 -6.74 4.67 -15.57
CA ARG A 188 -7.73 4.06 -14.70
C ARG A 188 -6.99 3.36 -13.55
N VAL A 189 -7.07 3.91 -12.36
CA VAL A 189 -6.30 3.46 -11.19
C VAL A 189 -7.23 2.82 -10.17
N PHE A 190 -6.95 1.57 -9.82
CA PHE A 190 -7.67 0.83 -8.80
C PHE A 190 -7.02 1.07 -7.43
N GLY A 191 -7.76 1.70 -6.53
CA GLY A 191 -7.34 2.02 -5.18
C GLY A 191 -7.80 0.99 -4.14
N LYS A 192 -7.44 1.24 -2.87
CA LYS A 192 -7.88 0.42 -1.74
C LYS A 192 -9.42 0.41 -1.64
N GLY A 193 -10.02 -0.76 -1.39
CA GLY A 193 -11.46 -0.93 -1.25
C GLY A 193 -12.20 -0.83 -2.59
N SER A 194 -11.61 -1.31 -3.68
CA SER A 194 -12.20 -1.36 -5.03
C SER A 194 -12.60 0.01 -5.61
N LYS A 195 -12.10 1.11 -5.01
CA LYS A 195 -12.37 2.45 -5.52
C LYS A 195 -11.54 2.73 -6.76
N THR A 196 -12.20 3.03 -7.86
CA THR A 196 -11.54 3.42 -9.12
C THR A 196 -11.47 4.94 -9.22
N ARG A 197 -10.31 5.46 -9.62
CA ARG A 197 -10.14 6.87 -10.00
C ARG A 197 -9.49 6.98 -11.36
N TYR A 198 -9.78 8.07 -12.05
CA TYR A 198 -9.17 8.39 -13.33
C TYR A 198 -8.23 9.57 -13.15
N VAL A 199 -6.98 9.37 -13.51
CA VAL A 199 -5.91 10.36 -13.37
C VAL A 199 -5.49 10.82 -14.77
N PRO A 200 -5.65 12.11 -15.14
CA PRO A 200 -5.17 12.61 -16.42
C PRO A 200 -3.68 12.35 -16.58
N VAL A 201 -3.27 11.92 -17.78
CA VAL A 201 -1.87 11.59 -18.06
C VAL A 201 -1.13 12.83 -18.53
N HIS A 202 -0.03 13.15 -17.83
CA HIS A 202 0.85 14.25 -18.22
C HIS A 202 1.51 13.95 -19.58
N PRO A 203 1.58 14.92 -20.53
CA PRO A 203 2.09 14.68 -21.88
C PRO A 203 3.49 14.05 -21.92
N ALA A 204 4.42 14.49 -21.09
CA ALA A 204 5.77 13.91 -21.01
C ALA A 204 5.77 12.44 -20.56
N ALA A 205 4.88 12.07 -19.64
CA ALA A 205 4.76 10.68 -19.20
C ALA A 205 4.06 9.81 -20.25
N LEU A 206 3.08 10.37 -20.98
CA LEU A 206 2.43 9.69 -22.09
C LEU A 206 3.43 9.35 -23.20
N SER A 207 4.25 10.33 -23.60
CA SER A 207 5.29 10.14 -24.62
C SER A 207 6.29 9.05 -24.22
N ALA A 208 6.81 9.10 -22.98
CA ALA A 208 7.75 8.09 -22.48
C ALA A 208 7.10 6.70 -22.41
N LEU A 209 5.81 6.62 -22.05
CA LEU A 209 5.07 5.37 -21.98
C LEU A 209 4.83 4.78 -23.37
N GLN A 210 4.42 5.58 -24.33
CA GLN A 210 4.21 5.16 -25.73
C GLN A 210 5.50 4.67 -26.34
N GLU A 211 6.62 5.39 -26.15
CA GLU A 211 7.95 4.96 -26.56
C GLU A 211 8.28 3.59 -26.01
N TYR A 212 8.12 3.39 -24.71
CA TYR A 212 8.39 2.10 -24.05
C TYR A 212 7.51 0.97 -24.62
N LEU A 213 6.19 1.18 -24.69
CA LEU A 213 5.27 0.13 -25.16
C LEU A 213 5.54 -0.27 -26.61
N THR A 214 5.93 0.71 -27.45
CA THR A 214 6.30 0.48 -28.85
C THR A 214 7.59 -0.35 -28.95
N VAL A 215 8.65 0.09 -28.26
CA VAL A 215 9.96 -0.60 -28.27
C VAL A 215 9.85 -2.00 -27.65
N ALA A 216 9.01 -2.18 -26.63
CA ALA A 216 8.77 -3.47 -25.98
C ALA A 216 7.78 -4.38 -26.74
N GLY A 217 7.09 -3.87 -27.77
CA GLY A 217 6.23 -4.64 -28.67
C GLY A 217 4.95 -5.19 -28.03
N HIS A 218 4.41 -4.52 -26.98
CA HIS A 218 3.18 -5.00 -26.31
C HIS A 218 2.11 -3.90 -26.13
N PHE A 219 2.15 -2.87 -26.95
CA PHE A 219 1.17 -1.79 -26.92
C PHE A 219 -0.28 -2.26 -27.11
N GLU A 220 -0.49 -3.28 -27.94
CA GLU A 220 -1.82 -3.83 -28.24
C GLU A 220 -2.30 -4.86 -27.22
N ASP A 221 -1.44 -5.32 -26.30
CA ASP A 221 -1.80 -6.30 -25.26
C ASP A 221 -2.55 -5.62 -24.11
N ARG A 222 -3.80 -5.24 -24.35
CA ARG A 222 -4.64 -4.48 -23.41
C ARG A 222 -4.81 -5.15 -22.06
N TRP A 223 -4.76 -6.48 -22.00
CA TRP A 223 -4.92 -7.25 -20.78
C TRP A 223 -3.59 -7.55 -20.08
N GLY A 224 -2.50 -7.38 -20.78
CA GLY A 224 -1.17 -7.59 -20.25
C GLY A 224 -0.71 -6.48 -19.32
N ALA A 225 0.32 -6.82 -18.53
CA ALA A 225 0.95 -5.86 -17.64
C ALA A 225 1.55 -4.68 -18.43
N MET A 226 1.31 -3.46 -17.96
CA MET A 226 1.87 -2.25 -18.57
C MET A 226 3.39 -2.22 -18.43
N PHE A 227 3.91 -2.53 -17.25
CA PHE A 227 5.35 -2.58 -16.99
C PHE A 227 5.81 -3.99 -16.72
N ARG A 228 6.70 -4.51 -17.57
CA ARG A 228 7.20 -5.89 -17.56
C ARG A 228 8.64 -5.94 -17.08
N PRO A 229 9.08 -7.01 -16.39
CA PRO A 229 10.49 -7.23 -16.08
C PRO A 229 11.28 -7.49 -17.36
N ILE A 230 12.54 -7.03 -17.42
CA ILE A 230 13.45 -7.36 -18.53
C ILE A 230 14.16 -8.70 -18.24
N VAL A 231 14.39 -8.98 -16.97
CA VAL A 231 14.94 -10.24 -16.49
C VAL A 231 14.13 -10.68 -15.26
N ASN A 232 13.77 -11.94 -15.21
CA ASN A 232 13.09 -12.54 -14.07
C ASN A 232 13.75 -13.88 -13.72
N ASN A 233 14.83 -13.82 -12.93
CA ASN A 233 15.60 -15.00 -12.54
C ASN A 233 14.85 -15.92 -11.57
N ARG A 234 13.72 -15.46 -10.98
CA ARG A 234 12.93 -16.25 -10.03
C ARG A 234 11.91 -17.15 -10.71
N THR A 235 11.20 -16.65 -11.71
CA THR A 235 10.12 -17.39 -12.38
C THR A 235 10.31 -17.57 -13.87
N GLY A 236 11.26 -16.89 -14.49
CA GLY A 236 11.46 -16.86 -15.94
C GLY A 236 10.38 -16.09 -16.72
N LYS A 237 9.29 -15.69 -16.09
CA LYS A 237 8.14 -15.09 -16.76
C LYS A 237 8.37 -13.59 -16.99
N LEU A 238 8.48 -13.18 -18.25
CA LEU A 238 8.73 -11.79 -18.65
C LEU A 238 7.46 -11.02 -19.03
N HIS A 239 6.33 -11.68 -19.20
CA HIS A 239 5.04 -11.08 -19.55
C HIS A 239 4.21 -10.66 -18.32
N GLU A 240 4.63 -11.07 -17.13
CA GLU A 240 4.00 -10.65 -15.86
C GLU A 240 4.39 -9.21 -15.48
N SER A 241 3.69 -8.65 -14.49
CA SER A 241 4.02 -7.32 -13.96
C SER A 241 5.39 -7.28 -13.29
N ILE A 242 6.08 -6.16 -13.47
CA ILE A 242 7.28 -5.86 -12.66
C ILE A 242 6.89 -5.77 -11.19
N THR A 243 7.70 -6.35 -10.31
CA THR A 243 7.44 -6.29 -8.87
C THR A 243 7.80 -4.90 -8.31
N GLY A 244 7.10 -4.48 -7.26
CA GLY A 244 7.46 -3.25 -6.55
C GLY A 244 8.89 -3.23 -6.02
N ASP A 245 9.48 -4.39 -5.71
CA ASP A 245 10.89 -4.50 -5.31
C ASP A 245 11.83 -4.31 -6.51
N GLY A 246 11.42 -4.79 -7.69
CA GLY A 246 12.15 -4.52 -8.95
C GLY A 246 12.20 -3.04 -9.27
N VAL A 247 11.06 -2.35 -9.13
CA VAL A 247 10.98 -0.89 -9.30
C VAL A 247 11.80 -0.15 -8.24
N TYR A 248 11.78 -0.60 -6.98
CA TYR A 248 12.60 0.00 -5.92
C TYR A 248 14.11 -0.13 -6.20
N LYS A 249 14.57 -1.31 -6.61
CA LYS A 249 15.96 -1.53 -7.00
C LYS A 249 16.37 -0.65 -8.19
N MET A 250 15.48 -0.51 -9.17
CA MET A 250 15.66 0.40 -10.30
C MET A 250 15.80 1.86 -9.82
N LEU A 251 14.91 2.35 -8.96
CA LEU A 251 14.99 3.69 -8.38
C LEU A 251 16.33 3.93 -7.70
N LYS A 252 16.77 3.01 -6.82
CA LYS A 252 18.06 3.13 -6.12
C LYS A 252 19.24 3.23 -7.09
N LYS A 253 19.26 2.43 -8.16
CA LYS A 253 20.29 2.50 -9.18
C LYS A 253 20.36 3.87 -9.88
N TYR A 254 19.19 4.40 -10.28
CA TYR A 254 19.15 5.71 -10.96
C TYR A 254 19.36 6.87 -10.01
N ALA A 255 19.00 6.76 -8.74
CA ALA A 255 19.34 7.77 -7.73
C ALA A 255 20.87 7.92 -7.57
N VAL A 256 21.58 6.80 -7.47
CA VAL A 256 23.06 6.81 -7.43
C VAL A 256 23.63 7.43 -8.71
N LYS A 257 23.14 7.02 -9.91
CA LYS A 257 23.58 7.59 -11.18
C LYS A 257 23.32 9.10 -11.29
N ALA A 258 22.23 9.58 -10.72
CA ALA A 258 21.86 11.00 -10.69
C ALA A 258 22.55 11.79 -9.58
N GLY A 259 23.42 11.17 -8.76
CA GLY A 259 24.09 11.81 -7.63
C GLY A 259 23.13 12.19 -6.50
N ILE A 260 22.01 11.48 -6.36
CA ILE A 260 21.00 11.75 -5.33
C ILE A 260 21.31 10.89 -4.10
N THR A 261 21.83 11.54 -3.05
CA THR A 261 22.02 10.96 -1.72
C THR A 261 20.91 11.45 -0.81
N MET A 262 19.93 10.57 -0.55
CA MET A 262 18.79 10.90 0.29
C MET A 262 18.45 9.71 1.19
N GLU A 263 18.52 9.92 2.49
CA GLU A 263 18.08 8.92 3.45
C GLU A 263 16.56 8.68 3.31
N GLY A 264 16.13 7.44 3.42
CA GLY A 264 14.72 7.09 3.28
C GLY A 264 14.16 7.16 1.85
N LEU A 265 14.99 7.38 0.82
CA LEU A 265 14.52 7.37 -0.58
C LEU A 265 13.88 6.03 -0.93
N CYS A 266 12.60 6.07 -1.27
CA CYS A 266 11.78 4.92 -1.65
C CYS A 266 10.73 5.35 -2.69
N LEU A 267 9.94 4.40 -3.20
CA LEU A 267 8.89 4.73 -4.18
C LEU A 267 7.83 5.69 -3.61
N HIS A 268 7.61 5.61 -2.29
CA HIS A 268 6.69 6.55 -1.63
C HIS A 268 7.26 7.99 -1.59
N ALA A 269 8.58 8.13 -1.58
CA ALA A 269 9.24 9.44 -1.69
C ALA A 269 8.97 10.10 -3.04
N LEU A 270 8.89 9.34 -4.15
CA LEU A 270 8.50 9.90 -5.45
C LEU A 270 7.06 10.42 -5.45
N ARG A 271 6.16 9.69 -4.78
CA ARG A 271 4.79 10.15 -4.59
C ARG A 271 4.72 11.40 -3.71
N ALA A 272 5.51 11.45 -2.63
CA ALA A 272 5.65 12.64 -1.79
C ALA A 272 6.18 13.83 -2.60
N THR A 273 7.20 13.61 -3.44
CA THR A 273 7.75 14.62 -4.35
C THR A 273 6.66 15.22 -5.25
N ALA A 274 5.90 14.38 -5.94
CA ALA A 274 4.84 14.85 -6.83
C ALA A 274 3.75 15.62 -6.08
N ALA A 275 3.35 15.15 -4.89
CA ALA A 275 2.34 15.80 -4.07
C ALA A 275 2.81 17.14 -3.51
N THR A 276 4.04 17.21 -3.00
CA THR A 276 4.66 18.43 -2.49
C THR A 276 4.80 19.46 -3.63
N ASN A 277 5.35 19.04 -4.79
CA ASN A 277 5.49 19.92 -5.94
C ASN A 277 4.14 20.48 -6.42
N ALA A 278 3.08 19.65 -6.48
CA ALA A 278 1.75 20.13 -6.84
C ALA A 278 1.22 21.20 -5.87
N LEU A 279 1.41 21.01 -4.56
CA LEU A 279 1.01 21.97 -3.55
C LEU A 279 1.83 23.26 -3.62
N GLU A 280 3.14 23.17 -3.78
CA GLU A 280 4.04 24.34 -3.97
C GLU A 280 3.68 25.15 -5.21
N ASN A 281 3.21 24.47 -6.29
CA ASN A 281 2.67 25.10 -7.49
C ASN A 281 1.19 25.49 -7.35
N LYS A 282 0.71 25.75 -6.14
CA LYS A 282 -0.61 26.31 -5.81
C LYS A 282 -1.81 25.44 -6.16
N SER A 283 -1.64 24.13 -6.36
CA SER A 283 -2.79 23.24 -6.44
C SER A 283 -3.55 23.24 -5.11
N ASP A 284 -4.88 23.27 -5.19
CA ASP A 284 -5.74 23.15 -4.03
C ASP A 284 -5.56 21.78 -3.34
N ILE A 285 -5.49 21.76 -2.02
CA ILE A 285 -5.22 20.55 -1.23
C ILE A 285 -6.32 19.49 -1.38
N ALA A 286 -7.57 19.91 -1.64
CA ALA A 286 -8.68 18.98 -1.86
C ALA A 286 -8.55 18.29 -3.22
N PHE A 287 -8.12 19.01 -4.26
CA PHE A 287 -7.79 18.38 -5.55
C PHE A 287 -6.60 17.44 -5.43
N VAL A 288 -5.56 17.81 -4.71
CA VAL A 288 -4.41 16.92 -4.46
C VAL A 288 -4.84 15.68 -3.66
N GLN A 289 -5.73 15.82 -2.66
CA GLN A 289 -6.30 14.69 -1.93
C GLN A 289 -7.02 13.71 -2.87
N GLN A 290 -7.89 14.22 -3.73
CA GLN A 290 -8.64 13.41 -4.69
C GLN A 290 -7.70 12.72 -5.69
N TRP A 291 -6.74 13.45 -6.23
CA TRP A 291 -5.73 12.94 -7.15
C TRP A 291 -4.90 11.81 -6.53
N LEU A 292 -4.47 11.97 -5.28
CA LEU A 292 -3.78 10.94 -4.51
C LEU A 292 -4.69 9.76 -4.13
N GLY A 293 -5.99 9.95 -4.08
CA GLY A 293 -6.95 8.95 -3.59
C GLY A 293 -6.79 8.72 -2.09
N HIS A 294 -6.65 9.80 -1.29
CA HIS A 294 -6.67 9.75 0.16
C HIS A 294 -8.10 9.88 0.68
N ALA A 295 -8.50 8.96 1.56
CA ALA A 295 -9.81 9.01 2.21
C ALA A 295 -9.91 10.18 3.21
N ASN A 296 -8.78 10.57 3.81
CA ASN A 296 -8.70 11.65 4.80
C ASN A 296 -7.71 12.72 4.35
N ILE A 297 -8.12 13.98 4.43
CA ILE A 297 -7.30 15.15 4.08
C ILE A 297 -6.06 15.28 4.98
N SER A 298 -6.12 14.82 6.22
CA SER A 298 -4.98 14.80 7.14
C SER A 298 -3.76 14.07 6.55
N THR A 299 -4.00 13.02 5.74
CA THR A 299 -2.93 12.30 5.04
C THR A 299 -2.30 13.15 3.95
N THR A 300 -3.07 14.05 3.32
CA THR A 300 -2.55 14.95 2.28
C THR A 300 -1.81 16.13 2.90
N LYS A 301 -2.25 16.62 4.08
CA LYS A 301 -1.55 17.66 4.83
C LYS A 301 -0.10 17.29 5.16
N LEU A 302 0.24 16.00 5.28
CA LEU A 302 1.61 15.53 5.49
C LEU A 302 2.57 15.88 4.33
N TYR A 303 2.05 16.18 3.16
CA TYR A 303 2.83 16.62 1.98
C TYR A 303 2.87 18.14 1.83
N ASP A 304 2.05 18.87 2.57
CA ASP A 304 2.03 20.33 2.54
C ASP A 304 3.22 20.85 3.36
N ARG A 305 4.28 21.19 2.67
CA ARG A 305 5.52 21.73 3.23
C ARG A 305 5.61 23.24 3.08
N ARG A 306 4.55 23.86 2.57
CA ARG A 306 4.49 25.32 2.51
C ARG A 306 4.57 25.82 3.95
N SER A 307 5.69 26.44 4.32
CA SER A 307 5.76 27.27 5.51
C SER A 307 4.67 28.35 5.32
N SER A 308 3.87 28.61 6.32
CA SER A 308 2.94 29.74 6.26
C SER A 308 3.74 31.01 6.09
N ARG A 309 3.86 31.44 4.85
CA ARG A 309 4.45 32.75 4.55
C ARG A 309 3.45 33.78 5.00
N PRO A 310 3.86 34.88 5.64
CA PRO A 310 2.94 35.94 6.05
C PRO A 310 2.04 36.40 4.90
N GLU A 311 2.59 36.50 3.70
CA GLU A 311 1.88 36.88 2.47
C GLU A 311 0.81 35.87 2.00
N ASP A 312 0.92 34.61 2.38
CA ASP A 312 -0.08 33.56 2.08
C ASP A 312 -1.18 33.47 3.16
N SER A 313 -1.16 34.37 4.16
CA SER A 313 -2.15 34.37 5.23
C SER A 313 -3.55 34.65 4.66
N PRO A 314 -4.56 33.86 5.05
CA PRO A 314 -5.96 34.15 4.72
C PRO A 314 -6.39 35.56 5.10
N THR A 315 -5.71 36.19 6.06
CA THR A 315 -5.97 37.58 6.48
C THR A 315 -5.92 38.57 5.32
N PHE A 316 -5.04 38.35 4.34
CA PHE A 316 -4.86 39.26 3.20
C PHE A 316 -5.85 39.05 2.05
N VAL A 317 -6.69 38.00 2.10
CA VAL A 317 -7.72 37.71 1.10
C VAL A 317 -9.13 37.94 1.63
N VAL A 318 -9.27 38.29 2.91
CA VAL A 318 -10.58 38.69 3.49
C VAL A 318 -10.94 40.07 2.96
N SER A 319 -12.14 40.22 2.38
CA SER A 319 -12.71 41.48 1.99
C SER A 319 -14.18 41.56 2.47
N TYR A 320 -14.58 42.71 2.91
CA TYR A 320 -15.94 43.00 3.36
C TYR A 320 -16.61 43.92 2.37
#